data_7844039838d6c4f4370361a69df59cbe
#
_entry.id   7844039838d6c4f4370361a69df59cbe
#
_cell.length_a   1.000
_cell.length_b   1.000
_cell.length_c   1.000
_cell.angle_alpha   90.00
_cell.angle_beta   90.00
_cell.angle_gamma   90.00
#
_symmetry.space_group_name_H-M   'P 1'
#
loop_
_entity.id
_entity.type
_entity.pdbx_description
1 polymer ?
#
loop_
_entity_poly.entity_id
_entity_poly.type
_entity_poly.pdbx_seq_one_letter_code
_entity_poly.pdbx_strand_id
1 'polypeptide(L)'
;MPDMQYENAARAAGHTWVCGIDEAGRGPLAGPVSVAAVILRADFSLPGLDDSKKISAKKREELYHQLIEHPAVWWAQVEIDAATIDSLNILRATHQGMAAAAMNLQQKYQITIDHCLIDGLPVKQFPLPHQGIVKGDGKSLSIAAASIIAKVSRDQRMAEYAKEFPQYGFERHSGYGTKQHLHALHLHGPCRIHRRSFQPVAQLSLPLDSH
;
A
#
# COMPACT_ATOMS: atom_id res chain seq x y z
N MET A 1 5.96 -19.54 3.03
CA MET A 1 6.72 -18.29 3.15
C MET A 1 7.08 -17.84 1.74
N PRO A 2 7.06 -16.55 1.45
CA PRO A 2 7.53 -16.01 0.17
C PRO A 2 9.02 -16.34 -0.03
N ASP A 3 9.41 -16.48 -1.27
CA ASP A 3 10.80 -16.73 -1.68
C ASP A 3 11.15 -15.92 -2.94
N MET A 4 12.35 -16.10 -3.47
CA MET A 4 12.85 -15.39 -4.66
C MET A 4 12.53 -16.10 -5.97
N GLN A 5 11.62 -17.07 -5.99
CA GLN A 5 11.36 -17.88 -7.18
C GLN A 5 10.87 -17.03 -8.37
N TYR A 6 9.96 -16.10 -8.13
CA TYR A 6 9.43 -15.20 -9.18
C TYR A 6 10.49 -14.22 -9.67
N GLU A 7 11.26 -13.62 -8.77
CA GLU A 7 12.37 -12.72 -9.10
C GLU A 7 13.45 -13.44 -9.88
N ASN A 8 13.80 -14.66 -9.47
CA ASN A 8 14.81 -15.48 -10.15
C ASN A 8 14.34 -15.96 -11.52
N ALA A 9 13.06 -16.31 -11.67
CA ALA A 9 12.47 -16.64 -12.95
C ALA A 9 12.52 -15.44 -13.92
N ALA A 10 12.20 -14.24 -13.46
CA ALA A 10 12.31 -13.03 -14.26
C ALA A 10 13.77 -12.73 -14.64
N ARG A 11 14.72 -12.88 -13.70
CA ARG A 11 16.16 -12.73 -14.01
C ARG A 11 16.66 -13.76 -15.01
N ALA A 12 16.22 -15.01 -14.91
CA ALA A 12 16.55 -16.06 -15.89
C ALA A 12 16.00 -15.77 -17.30
N ALA A 13 14.90 -14.99 -17.37
CA ALA A 13 14.35 -14.48 -18.63
C ALA A 13 15.08 -13.23 -19.17
N GLY A 14 16.14 -12.75 -18.50
CA GLY A 14 16.98 -11.64 -18.93
C GLY A 14 16.69 -10.31 -18.27
N HIS A 15 15.75 -10.24 -17.30
CA HIS A 15 15.47 -9.01 -16.55
C HIS A 15 16.48 -8.79 -15.46
N THR A 16 16.94 -7.55 -15.30
CA THR A 16 17.97 -7.15 -14.30
C THR A 16 17.31 -6.51 -13.08
N TRP A 17 16.40 -5.58 -13.31
CA TRP A 17 15.76 -4.79 -12.26
C TRP A 17 14.30 -5.22 -12.07
N VAL A 18 14.11 -6.29 -11.29
CA VAL A 18 12.80 -6.89 -10.99
C VAL A 18 12.21 -6.25 -9.74
N CYS A 19 11.05 -5.60 -9.87
CA CYS A 19 10.41 -4.80 -8.82
C CYS A 19 9.13 -5.46 -8.33
N GLY A 20 9.01 -5.74 -7.03
CA GLY A 20 7.77 -6.14 -6.39
C GLY A 20 6.94 -4.93 -5.98
N ILE A 21 5.62 -4.97 -6.16
CA ILE A 21 4.69 -3.87 -5.87
C ILE A 21 3.48 -4.41 -5.10
N ASP A 22 3.13 -3.72 -4.01
CA ASP A 22 1.92 -4.01 -3.23
C ASP A 22 1.34 -2.73 -2.62
N GLU A 23 0.07 -2.80 -2.15
CA GLU A 23 -0.64 -1.69 -1.54
C GLU A 23 -1.24 -2.03 -0.18
N ALA A 24 -1.46 -1.01 0.63
CA ALA A 24 -2.22 -1.07 1.86
C ALA A 24 -3.29 0.01 1.91
N GLY A 25 -4.48 -0.32 2.45
CA GLY A 25 -5.50 0.68 2.74
C GLY A 25 -6.55 0.88 1.66
N ARG A 26 -6.88 -0.12 0.84
CA ARG A 26 -7.99 -0.02 -0.13
C ARG A 26 -9.37 0.02 0.52
N GLY A 27 -9.61 -0.79 1.55
CA GLY A 27 -10.91 -0.96 2.20
C GLY A 27 -11.34 0.08 3.22
N PRO A 28 -10.47 0.84 3.91
CA PRO A 28 -10.85 1.85 4.90
C PRO A 28 -11.74 2.96 4.35
N LEU A 29 -12.58 3.54 5.23
CA LEU A 29 -13.43 4.70 4.96
C LEU A 29 -12.67 6.03 5.01
N ALA A 30 -11.48 6.03 5.60
CA ALA A 30 -10.65 7.22 5.76
C ALA A 30 -9.16 6.92 5.57
N GLY A 31 -8.42 7.94 5.18
CA GLY A 31 -6.98 7.90 4.95
C GLY A 31 -6.57 7.45 3.54
N PRO A 32 -5.27 7.51 3.24
CA PRO A 32 -4.75 7.21 1.92
C PRO A 32 -4.74 5.72 1.59
N VAL A 33 -4.56 5.41 0.31
CA VAL A 33 -3.93 4.16 -0.12
C VAL A 33 -2.43 4.39 -0.16
N SER A 34 -1.67 3.55 0.54
CA SER A 34 -0.22 3.54 0.51
C SER A 34 0.24 2.44 -0.43
N VAL A 35 1.13 2.74 -1.36
CA VAL A 35 1.69 1.79 -2.32
C VAL A 35 3.20 1.81 -2.21
N ALA A 36 3.83 0.64 -2.19
CA ALA A 36 5.27 0.54 -2.20
C ALA A 36 5.77 -0.28 -3.39
N ALA A 37 6.94 0.08 -3.89
CA ALA A 37 7.70 -0.61 -4.91
C ALA A 37 9.07 -0.97 -4.32
N VAL A 38 9.50 -2.23 -4.47
CA VAL A 38 10.72 -2.76 -3.84
C VAL A 38 11.50 -3.62 -4.82
N ILE A 39 12.79 -3.37 -4.93
CA ILE A 39 13.74 -4.24 -5.61
C ILE A 39 14.66 -4.86 -4.56
N LEU A 40 14.85 -6.16 -4.64
CA LEU A 40 15.77 -6.91 -3.79
C LEU A 40 16.94 -7.43 -4.61
N ARG A 41 18.17 -7.27 -4.10
CA ARG A 41 19.34 -7.89 -4.71
C ARG A 41 19.22 -9.41 -4.68
N ALA A 42 19.84 -10.10 -5.62
CA ALA A 42 19.68 -11.56 -5.80
C ALA A 42 20.15 -12.38 -4.56
N ASP A 43 21.09 -11.87 -3.80
CA ASP A 43 21.61 -12.48 -2.57
C ASP A 43 20.89 -11.98 -1.29
N PHE A 44 19.79 -11.23 -1.43
CA PHE A 44 19.03 -10.72 -0.29
C PHE A 44 18.43 -11.85 0.53
N SER A 45 18.57 -11.76 1.84
CA SER A 45 17.93 -12.63 2.82
C SER A 45 17.54 -11.83 4.06
N LEU A 46 16.32 -11.97 4.48
CA LEU A 46 15.82 -11.38 5.73
C LEU A 46 14.89 -12.38 6.43
N PRO A 47 15.39 -13.08 7.48
CA PRO A 47 14.62 -14.09 8.19
C PRO A 47 13.33 -13.51 8.80
N GLY A 48 12.22 -14.21 8.60
CA GLY A 48 10.91 -13.83 9.13
C GLY A 48 10.13 -12.87 8.25
N LEU A 49 10.63 -12.51 7.07
CA LEU A 49 9.85 -11.80 6.06
C LEU A 49 8.73 -12.73 5.54
N ASP A 50 7.48 -12.34 5.72
CA ASP A 50 6.28 -13.06 5.29
C ASP A 50 5.17 -12.04 4.98
N ASP A 51 4.05 -12.51 4.46
CA ASP A 51 2.81 -11.73 4.29
C ASP A 51 2.54 -10.86 5.53
N SER A 52 2.41 -9.56 5.31
CA SER A 52 2.27 -8.56 6.38
C SER A 52 1.09 -8.80 7.31
N LYS A 53 0.09 -9.58 6.88
CA LYS A 53 -1.11 -9.92 7.65
C LYS A 53 -0.89 -11.11 8.59
N LYS A 54 0.16 -11.94 8.35
CA LYS A 54 0.47 -13.12 9.15
C LYS A 54 1.41 -12.83 10.32
N ILE A 55 2.10 -11.70 10.29
CA ILE A 55 3.06 -11.30 11.32
C ILE A 55 2.47 -10.26 12.27
N SER A 56 2.93 -10.26 13.53
CA SER A 56 2.50 -9.28 14.53
C SER A 56 2.88 -7.84 14.14
N ALA A 57 2.16 -6.85 14.66
CA ALA A 57 2.47 -5.44 14.41
C ALA A 57 3.91 -5.09 14.81
N LYS A 58 4.38 -5.57 15.98
CA LYS A 58 5.75 -5.36 16.45
C LYS A 58 6.78 -5.95 15.47
N LYS A 59 6.58 -7.20 15.03
CA LYS A 59 7.50 -7.85 14.08
C LYS A 59 7.50 -7.15 12.73
N ARG A 60 6.34 -6.66 12.28
CA ARG A 60 6.22 -5.90 11.04
C ARG A 60 6.99 -4.58 11.09
N GLU A 61 6.93 -3.87 12.20
CA GLU A 61 7.71 -2.66 12.44
C GLU A 61 9.22 -2.93 12.44
N GLU A 62 9.66 -3.97 13.13
CA GLU A 62 11.07 -4.41 13.12
C GLU A 62 11.56 -4.71 11.70
N LEU A 63 10.79 -5.47 10.92
CA LEU A 63 11.11 -5.79 9.52
C LEU A 63 11.08 -4.56 8.61
N TYR A 64 10.16 -3.63 8.83
CA TYR A 64 10.11 -2.36 8.11
C TYR A 64 11.42 -1.59 8.26
N HIS A 65 11.91 -1.38 9.50
CA HIS A 65 13.18 -0.68 9.73
C HIS A 65 14.36 -1.40 9.08
N GLN A 66 14.40 -2.73 9.20
CA GLN A 66 15.45 -3.51 8.55
C GLN A 66 15.41 -3.37 7.02
N LEU A 67 14.21 -3.38 6.41
CA LEU A 67 14.04 -3.25 4.97
C LEU A 67 14.47 -1.87 4.44
N ILE A 68 14.02 -0.79 5.09
CA ILE A 68 14.31 0.57 4.58
C ILE A 68 15.77 1.00 4.74
N GLU A 69 16.51 0.36 5.64
CA GLU A 69 17.94 0.63 5.92
C GLU A 69 18.88 -0.37 5.23
N HIS A 70 18.34 -1.45 4.64
CA HIS A 70 19.16 -2.54 4.12
C HIS A 70 19.84 -2.17 2.80
N PRO A 71 21.18 -2.35 2.66
CA PRO A 71 21.93 -1.92 1.46
C PRO A 71 21.62 -2.74 0.19
N ALA A 72 20.92 -3.88 0.33
CA ALA A 72 20.48 -4.71 -0.79
C ALA A 72 18.99 -4.50 -1.14
N VAL A 73 18.37 -3.42 -0.64
CA VAL A 73 16.96 -3.09 -0.84
C VAL A 73 16.85 -1.68 -1.44
N TRP A 74 16.25 -1.58 -2.62
CA TRP A 74 15.84 -0.32 -3.22
C TRP A 74 14.33 -0.21 -3.09
N TRP A 75 13.84 0.90 -2.57
CA TRP A 75 12.41 1.07 -2.33
C TRP A 75 11.93 2.51 -2.54
N ALA A 76 10.68 2.63 -2.92
CA ALA A 76 9.91 3.87 -2.90
C ALA A 76 8.50 3.59 -2.42
N GLN A 77 7.87 4.60 -1.81
CA GLN A 77 6.50 4.55 -1.33
C GLN A 77 5.79 5.83 -1.73
N VAL A 78 4.51 5.72 -2.05
CA VAL A 78 3.62 6.86 -2.35
C VAL A 78 2.31 6.70 -1.61
N GLU A 79 1.67 7.82 -1.33
CA GLU A 79 0.32 7.87 -0.77
C GLU A 79 -0.63 8.52 -1.78
N ILE A 80 -1.76 7.89 -2.01
CA ILE A 80 -2.86 8.46 -2.79
C ILE A 80 -3.95 8.86 -1.81
N ASP A 81 -4.25 10.14 -1.75
CA ASP A 81 -5.15 10.72 -0.78
C ASP A 81 -6.63 10.42 -1.05
N ALA A 82 -7.50 10.75 -0.07
CA ALA A 82 -8.93 10.50 -0.15
C ALA A 82 -9.59 11.27 -1.31
N ALA A 83 -9.17 12.48 -1.60
CA ALA A 83 -9.73 13.29 -2.68
C ALA A 83 -9.45 12.69 -4.06
N THR A 84 -8.23 12.20 -4.27
CA THR A 84 -7.84 11.48 -5.49
C THR A 84 -8.60 10.17 -5.63
N ILE A 85 -8.78 9.42 -4.51
CA ILE A 85 -9.58 8.18 -4.49
C ILE A 85 -11.04 8.48 -4.88
N ASP A 86 -11.62 9.53 -4.35
CA ASP A 86 -13.00 9.93 -4.67
C ASP A 86 -13.17 10.34 -6.15
N SER A 87 -12.15 11.00 -6.72
CA SER A 87 -12.15 11.42 -8.12
C SER A 87 -11.99 10.26 -9.12
N LEU A 88 -11.09 9.32 -8.83
CA LEU A 88 -10.70 8.25 -9.77
C LEU A 88 -11.41 6.92 -9.54
N ASN A 89 -12.00 6.68 -8.40
CA ASN A 89 -12.32 5.44 -7.71
C ASN A 89 -11.08 4.69 -7.17
N ILE A 90 -11.33 3.77 -6.21
CA ILE A 90 -10.26 3.07 -5.49
C ILE A 90 -9.36 2.22 -6.39
N LEU A 91 -9.91 1.59 -7.43
CA LEU A 91 -9.14 0.74 -8.33
C LEU A 91 -8.14 1.58 -9.15
N ARG A 92 -8.62 2.64 -9.81
CA ARG A 92 -7.76 3.53 -10.61
C ARG A 92 -6.75 4.27 -9.76
N ALA A 93 -7.15 4.75 -8.57
CA ALA A 93 -6.26 5.40 -7.62
C ALA A 93 -5.13 4.45 -7.17
N THR A 94 -5.44 3.19 -6.87
CA THR A 94 -4.43 2.17 -6.55
C THR A 94 -3.48 1.93 -7.73
N HIS A 95 -3.99 1.75 -8.95
CA HIS A 95 -3.16 1.55 -10.15
C HIS A 95 -2.25 2.75 -10.44
N GLN A 96 -2.75 3.97 -10.26
CA GLN A 96 -1.94 5.19 -10.35
C GLN A 96 -0.82 5.21 -9.30
N GLY A 97 -1.14 4.82 -8.06
CA GLY A 97 -0.15 4.69 -6.99
C GLY A 97 0.93 3.66 -7.30
N MET A 98 0.56 2.50 -7.88
CA MET A 98 1.52 1.47 -8.29
C MET A 98 2.49 1.98 -9.37
N ALA A 99 1.96 2.66 -10.39
CA ALA A 99 2.80 3.27 -11.42
C ALA A 99 3.72 4.36 -10.83
N ALA A 100 3.18 5.24 -9.98
CA ALA A 100 3.94 6.29 -9.34
C ALA A 100 5.04 5.75 -8.42
N ALA A 101 4.78 4.69 -7.63
CA ALA A 101 5.78 4.07 -6.78
C ALA A 101 6.95 3.49 -7.59
N ALA A 102 6.66 2.78 -8.70
CA ALA A 102 7.69 2.25 -9.60
C ALA A 102 8.51 3.38 -10.25
N MET A 103 7.86 4.43 -10.75
CA MET A 103 8.55 5.58 -11.37
C MET A 103 9.40 6.36 -10.35
N ASN A 104 8.91 6.57 -9.13
CA ASN A 104 9.66 7.23 -8.06
C ASN A 104 10.89 6.40 -7.66
N LEU A 105 10.77 5.06 -7.64
CA LEU A 105 11.91 4.18 -7.38
C LEU A 105 12.97 4.32 -8.45
N GLN A 106 12.60 4.30 -9.74
CA GLN A 106 13.52 4.54 -10.86
C GLN A 106 14.26 5.88 -10.72
N GLN A 107 13.50 6.94 -10.45
CA GLN A 107 14.06 8.28 -10.30
C GLN A 107 15.00 8.39 -9.09
N LYS A 108 14.60 7.85 -7.95
CA LYS A 108 15.38 7.92 -6.69
C LYS A 108 16.74 7.27 -6.82
N TYR A 109 16.82 6.14 -7.52
CA TYR A 109 18.06 5.35 -7.61
C TYR A 109 18.74 5.41 -8.99
N GLN A 110 18.16 6.17 -9.93
CA GLN A 110 18.65 6.32 -11.31
C GLN A 110 18.83 4.97 -12.02
N ILE A 111 17.85 4.10 -11.88
CA ILE A 111 17.79 2.77 -12.49
C ILE A 111 16.61 2.68 -13.46
N THR A 112 16.63 1.68 -14.35
CA THR A 112 15.49 1.37 -15.23
C THR A 112 14.89 0.04 -14.83
N ILE A 113 13.69 0.06 -14.27
CA ILE A 113 12.93 -1.17 -13.96
C ILE A 113 12.52 -1.80 -15.29
N ASP A 114 12.88 -3.06 -15.48
CA ASP A 114 12.59 -3.80 -16.71
C ASP A 114 11.51 -4.88 -16.53
N HIS A 115 11.13 -5.21 -15.29
CA HIS A 115 10.00 -6.08 -14.98
C HIS A 115 9.40 -5.79 -13.60
N CYS A 116 8.05 -5.76 -13.50
CA CYS A 116 7.33 -5.61 -12.23
C CYS A 116 6.53 -6.87 -11.89
N LEU A 117 6.60 -7.28 -10.62
CA LEU A 117 5.76 -8.31 -10.00
C LEU A 117 4.73 -7.57 -9.13
N ILE A 118 3.45 -7.64 -9.47
CA ILE A 118 2.38 -6.88 -8.81
C ILE A 118 1.49 -7.84 -8.03
N ASP A 119 1.19 -7.53 -6.75
CA ASP A 119 0.19 -8.31 -6.02
C ASP A 119 -1.18 -8.20 -6.70
N GLY A 120 -1.83 -9.35 -6.90
CA GLY A 120 -3.15 -9.44 -7.52
C GLY A 120 -3.14 -9.71 -9.01
N LEU A 121 -4.07 -9.09 -9.73
CA LEU A 121 -4.25 -9.25 -11.18
C LEU A 121 -3.35 -8.27 -11.96
N PRO A 122 -3.04 -8.57 -13.24
CA PRO A 122 -2.34 -7.62 -14.10
C PRO A 122 -3.07 -6.27 -14.19
N VAL A 123 -2.31 -5.18 -14.14
CA VAL A 123 -2.83 -3.81 -14.18
C VAL A 123 -2.93 -3.34 -15.62
N LYS A 124 -4.15 -3.02 -16.07
CA LYS A 124 -4.36 -2.49 -17.43
C LYS A 124 -3.64 -1.16 -17.62
N GLN A 125 -2.95 -1.02 -18.76
CA GLN A 125 -2.22 0.20 -19.13
C GLN A 125 -1.11 0.58 -18.13
N PHE A 126 -0.54 -0.39 -17.42
CA PHE A 126 0.63 -0.16 -16.58
C PHE A 126 1.84 0.23 -17.45
N PRO A 127 2.64 1.24 -17.05
CA PRO A 127 3.67 1.83 -17.93
C PRO A 127 4.90 0.94 -18.14
N LEU A 128 5.06 -0.14 -17.36
CA LEU A 128 6.22 -1.02 -17.41
C LEU A 128 5.80 -2.47 -17.68
N PRO A 129 6.70 -3.33 -18.23
CA PRO A 129 6.47 -4.75 -18.31
C PRO A 129 6.15 -5.32 -16.92
N HIS A 130 5.10 -6.12 -16.81
CA HIS A 130 4.67 -6.62 -15.51
C HIS A 130 3.94 -7.96 -15.57
N GLN A 131 3.92 -8.62 -14.43
CA GLN A 131 3.13 -9.82 -14.15
C GLN A 131 2.30 -9.61 -12.87
N GLY A 132 1.00 -9.89 -12.93
CA GLY A 132 0.16 -9.98 -11.73
C GLY A 132 0.32 -11.34 -11.05
N ILE A 133 0.46 -11.36 -9.74
CA ILE A 133 0.61 -12.58 -8.94
C ILE A 133 -0.44 -12.56 -7.83
N VAL A 134 -1.51 -13.32 -8.00
CA VAL A 134 -2.58 -13.42 -6.99
C VAL A 134 -2.01 -13.98 -5.68
N LYS A 135 -2.20 -13.22 -4.58
CA LYS A 135 -1.59 -13.46 -3.26
C LYS A 135 -0.07 -13.46 -3.36
N GLY A 136 0.48 -12.51 -4.07
CA GLY A 136 1.90 -12.35 -4.34
C GLY A 136 2.70 -12.07 -3.07
N ASP A 137 2.11 -11.35 -2.10
CA ASP A 137 2.65 -11.09 -0.76
C ASP A 137 3.05 -12.37 0.02
N GLY A 138 2.37 -13.48 -0.26
CA GLY A 138 2.71 -14.79 0.29
C GLY A 138 3.62 -15.65 -0.58
N LYS A 139 4.05 -15.19 -1.76
CA LYS A 139 4.78 -15.98 -2.77
C LYS A 139 6.10 -15.35 -3.21
N SER A 140 6.12 -14.06 -3.50
CA SER A 140 7.29 -13.29 -3.97
C SER A 140 7.87 -12.49 -2.81
N LEU A 141 9.17 -12.57 -2.62
CA LEU A 141 9.85 -11.88 -1.51
C LEU A 141 9.84 -10.36 -1.70
N SER A 142 9.95 -9.86 -2.93
CA SER A 142 9.89 -8.43 -3.22
C SER A 142 8.48 -7.86 -3.02
N ILE A 143 7.43 -8.61 -3.35
CA ILE A 143 6.04 -8.20 -3.05
C ILE A 143 5.79 -8.22 -1.54
N ALA A 144 6.27 -9.24 -0.80
CA ALA A 144 6.17 -9.29 0.66
C ALA A 144 6.86 -8.08 1.33
N ALA A 145 8.04 -7.71 0.85
CA ALA A 145 8.73 -6.51 1.31
C ALA A 145 7.93 -5.23 1.02
N ALA A 146 7.36 -5.11 -0.18
CA ALA A 146 6.49 -3.99 -0.55
C ALA A 146 5.23 -3.93 0.34
N SER A 147 4.61 -5.08 0.62
CA SER A 147 3.46 -5.19 1.54
C SER A 147 3.76 -4.63 2.93
N ILE A 148 4.92 -4.97 3.49
CA ILE A 148 5.36 -4.46 4.80
C ILE A 148 5.57 -2.95 4.74
N ILE A 149 6.30 -2.44 3.75
CA ILE A 149 6.57 -1.01 3.62
C ILE A 149 5.26 -0.23 3.44
N ALA A 150 4.38 -0.66 2.55
CA ALA A 150 3.10 -0.01 2.33
C ALA A 150 2.23 0.00 3.60
N LYS A 151 2.17 -1.14 4.32
CA LYS A 151 1.35 -1.28 5.52
C LYS A 151 1.86 -0.43 6.67
N VAL A 152 3.16 -0.47 6.99
CA VAL A 152 3.72 0.29 8.12
C VAL A 152 3.66 1.79 7.83
N SER A 153 4.04 2.24 6.64
CA SER A 153 3.95 3.66 6.26
C SER A 153 2.51 4.19 6.39
N ARG A 154 1.52 3.38 5.96
CA ARG A 154 0.12 3.76 6.12
C ARG A 154 -0.31 3.82 7.58
N ASP A 155 0.08 2.86 8.41
CA ASP A 155 -0.28 2.83 9.83
C ASP A 155 0.33 4.04 10.57
N GLN A 156 1.57 4.42 10.26
CA GLN A 156 2.22 5.63 10.77
C GLN A 156 1.45 6.89 10.35
N ARG A 157 1.04 6.99 9.08
CA ARG A 157 0.22 8.10 8.60
C ARG A 157 -1.12 8.18 9.33
N MET A 158 -1.77 7.05 9.58
CA MET A 158 -3.04 7.03 10.32
C MET A 158 -2.86 7.41 11.80
N ALA A 159 -1.72 7.11 12.40
CA ALA A 159 -1.38 7.58 13.76
C ALA A 159 -1.15 9.10 13.81
N GLU A 160 -0.59 9.71 12.76
CA GLU A 160 -0.52 11.18 12.62
C GLU A 160 -1.92 11.79 12.51
N TYR A 161 -2.78 11.23 11.66
CA TYR A 161 -4.17 11.67 11.54
C TYR A 161 -4.98 11.49 12.83
N ALA A 162 -4.66 10.50 13.67
CA ALA A 162 -5.28 10.34 14.97
C ALA A 162 -4.99 11.52 15.89
N LYS A 163 -3.80 12.14 15.80
CA LYS A 163 -3.46 13.36 16.55
C LYS A 163 -4.20 14.59 16.01
N GLU A 164 -4.37 14.68 14.70
CA GLU A 164 -5.09 15.79 14.05
C GLU A 164 -6.62 15.69 14.24
N PHE A 165 -7.16 14.48 14.24
CA PHE A 165 -8.60 14.20 14.34
C PHE A 165 -8.90 13.22 15.49
N PRO A 166 -8.63 13.58 16.75
CA PRO A 166 -8.71 12.64 17.89
C PRO A 166 -10.11 12.08 18.14
N GLN A 167 -11.16 12.79 17.68
CA GLN A 167 -12.55 12.36 17.85
C GLN A 167 -12.92 11.07 17.12
N TYR A 168 -12.12 10.66 16.12
CA TYR A 168 -12.43 9.42 15.32
C TYR A 168 -11.73 8.18 15.87
N GLY A 169 -10.62 8.29 16.59
CA GLY A 169 -9.87 7.15 17.14
C GLY A 169 -9.12 6.36 16.07
N PHE A 170 -8.55 7.01 15.06
CA PHE A 170 -7.86 6.36 13.92
C PHE A 170 -6.69 5.48 14.33
N GLU A 171 -6.07 5.72 15.47
CA GLU A 171 -4.98 4.90 16.03
C GLU A 171 -5.41 3.45 16.33
N ARG A 172 -6.71 3.21 16.53
CA ARG A 172 -7.23 1.88 16.89
C ARG A 172 -7.67 1.05 15.70
N HIS A 173 -8.10 1.70 14.64
CA HIS A 173 -8.73 1.00 13.51
C HIS A 173 -8.22 1.47 12.14
N SER A 174 -7.24 2.36 12.09
CA SER A 174 -6.60 2.84 10.85
C SER A 174 -7.60 3.23 9.74
N GLY A 175 -8.75 3.82 10.12
CA GLY A 175 -9.80 4.27 9.20
C GLY A 175 -10.77 3.19 8.71
N TYR A 176 -10.66 1.94 9.15
CA TYR A 176 -11.65 0.90 8.83
C TYR A 176 -13.01 1.18 9.49
N GLY A 177 -14.09 0.72 8.87
CA GLY A 177 -15.47 0.94 9.30
C GLY A 177 -15.88 0.11 10.53
N THR A 178 -15.14 0.24 11.63
CA THR A 178 -15.50 -0.37 12.91
C THR A 178 -16.70 0.34 13.53
N LYS A 179 -17.38 -0.32 14.50
CA LYS A 179 -18.49 0.31 15.24
C LYS A 179 -18.09 1.67 15.84
N GLN A 180 -16.87 1.77 16.39
CA GLN A 180 -16.34 3.01 16.95
C GLN A 180 -16.21 4.09 15.87
N HIS A 181 -15.62 3.77 14.72
CA HIS A 181 -15.47 4.72 13.61
C HIS A 181 -16.81 5.19 13.06
N LEU A 182 -17.75 4.26 12.84
CA LEU A 182 -19.10 4.58 12.36
C LEU A 182 -19.87 5.48 13.35
N HIS A 183 -19.74 5.22 14.65
CA HIS A 183 -20.31 6.08 15.69
C HIS A 183 -19.70 7.48 15.67
N ALA A 184 -18.38 7.59 15.64
CA ALA A 184 -17.70 8.88 15.54
C ALA A 184 -18.07 9.64 14.27
N LEU A 185 -18.18 8.94 13.14
CA LEU A 185 -18.59 9.51 11.86
C LEU A 185 -20.03 10.05 11.92
N HIS A 186 -20.94 9.35 12.61
CA HIS A 186 -22.31 9.82 12.82
C HIS A 186 -22.37 11.08 13.69
N LEU A 187 -21.57 11.15 14.74
CA LEU A 187 -21.56 12.30 15.68
C LEU A 187 -20.87 13.54 15.11
N HIS A 188 -19.77 13.37 14.39
CA HIS A 188 -18.88 14.48 13.99
C HIS A 188 -18.92 14.76 12.48
N GLY A 189 -19.65 13.93 11.69
CA GLY A 189 -19.59 14.00 10.23
C GLY A 189 -18.24 13.57 9.66
N PRO A 190 -18.05 13.63 8.34
CA PRO A 190 -16.78 13.26 7.70
C PRO A 190 -15.77 14.42 7.73
N CYS A 191 -14.54 14.16 8.19
CA CYS A 191 -13.41 15.09 8.05
C CYS A 191 -12.73 14.97 6.68
N ARG A 192 -11.69 15.80 6.41
CA ARG A 192 -11.02 15.90 5.10
C ARG A 192 -10.39 14.62 4.57
N ILE A 193 -10.05 13.67 5.45
CA ILE A 193 -9.44 12.41 5.03
C ILE A 193 -10.44 11.28 4.79
N HIS A 194 -11.75 11.51 5.00
CA HIS A 194 -12.78 10.52 4.67
C HIS A 194 -13.03 10.45 3.17
N ARG A 195 -13.22 9.24 2.70
CA ARG A 195 -13.51 8.93 1.29
C ARG A 195 -15.01 9.08 1.05
N ARG A 196 -15.40 10.21 0.49
CA ARG A 196 -16.81 10.60 0.30
C ARG A 196 -17.56 9.71 -0.69
N SER A 197 -16.84 9.01 -1.56
CA SER A 197 -17.42 8.02 -2.48
C SER A 197 -17.69 6.65 -1.84
N PHE A 198 -17.21 6.40 -0.60
CA PHE A 198 -17.38 5.13 0.09
C PHE A 198 -18.63 5.13 0.97
N GLN A 199 -19.39 4.00 0.92
CA GLN A 199 -20.47 3.79 1.90
C GLN A 199 -19.88 3.39 3.27
N PRO A 200 -20.41 3.92 4.41
CA PRO A 200 -21.56 4.81 4.53
C PRO A 200 -21.23 6.33 4.46
N VAL A 201 -19.98 6.73 4.21
CA VAL A 201 -19.59 8.16 4.20
C VAL A 201 -20.39 8.95 3.17
N ALA A 202 -20.63 8.36 2.00
CA ALA A 202 -21.42 8.98 0.92
C ALA A 202 -22.83 9.37 1.36
N GLN A 203 -23.48 8.55 2.20
CA GLN A 203 -24.83 8.84 2.71
C GLN A 203 -24.88 10.04 3.66
N LEU A 204 -23.81 10.23 4.47
CA LEU A 204 -23.71 11.35 5.41
C LEU A 204 -23.30 12.67 4.73
N SER A 205 -22.91 12.62 3.48
CA SER A 205 -22.51 13.78 2.68
C SER A 205 -23.63 14.32 1.82
N LEU A 206 -24.80 13.65 1.78
CA LEU A 206 -25.97 14.15 1.10
C LEU A 206 -26.61 15.28 1.92
N PRO A 207 -27.09 16.39 1.31
CA PRO A 207 -27.91 17.36 2.00
C PRO A 207 -29.11 16.62 2.60
N LEU A 208 -29.40 16.84 3.87
CA LEU A 208 -30.70 16.47 4.43
C LEU A 208 -31.75 17.27 3.64
N ASP A 209 -32.55 16.58 2.82
CA ASP A 209 -33.69 17.21 2.20
C ASP A 209 -34.53 17.82 3.32
N SER A 210 -34.55 19.17 3.37
CA SER A 210 -35.39 19.93 4.26
C SER A 210 -36.85 19.72 3.78
N HIS A 211 -37.52 18.78 4.42
CA HIS A 211 -39.00 18.65 4.33
C HIS A 211 -39.65 19.74 5.13
#